data_5cf2a8a9cc99de26e337261bfbad83d4
#
_entry.id   5cf2a8a9cc99de26e337261bfbad83d4
#
_cell.length_a   1.000
_cell.length_b   1.000
_cell.length_c   1.000
_cell.angle_alpha   90.00
_cell.angle_beta   90.00
_cell.angle_gamma   90.00
#
_symmetry.space_group_name_H-M   'P 1'
#
loop_
_entity.id
_entity.type
_entity.pdbx_description
1 polymer ?
#
loop_
_entity_poly.entity_id
_entity_poly.type
_entity_poly.pdbx_seq_one_letter_code
_entity_poly.pdbx_strand_id
1 'polypeptide(L)'
;MNREILFKAKRKDNGEWVEGNLITNERNENQKYIGYIFDERNGIIEDFDLIEVIPDTVCQYTGLTDKNGKRIWENDILELPDEDGYFKCEWEEDTARFVLNGEGLTVDFDNYWSYEVEVIGNIFYNPDLFEVE
;
A
#
# COMPACT_ATOMS: atom_id res chain seq x y z
N MET A 1 18.43 -3.43 -8.97
CA MET A 1 17.14 -3.74 -8.31
C MET A 1 16.02 -3.47 -9.29
N ASN A 2 15.16 -4.47 -9.51
CA ASN A 2 14.12 -4.36 -10.53
C ASN A 2 12.70 -4.15 -9.98
N ARG A 3 12.53 -4.14 -8.65
CA ARG A 3 11.20 -3.93 -8.10
C ARG A 3 10.86 -2.44 -8.06
N GLU A 4 9.62 -2.14 -8.33
CA GLU A 4 9.10 -0.79 -8.24
C GLU A 4 8.84 -0.43 -6.77
N ILE A 5 9.38 0.70 -6.33
CA ILE A 5 9.14 1.21 -4.98
C ILE A 5 8.19 2.39 -5.12
N LEU A 6 6.98 2.22 -4.59
CA LEU A 6 5.90 3.16 -4.77
C LEU A 6 5.05 3.23 -3.50
N PHE A 7 4.55 4.41 -3.21
CA PHE A 7 3.65 4.64 -2.07
C PHE A 7 2.39 5.32 -2.53
N LYS A 8 1.32 5.16 -1.79
CA LYS A 8 0.12 5.97 -1.95
C LYS A 8 -0.39 6.39 -0.59
N ALA A 9 -1.13 7.49 -0.56
CA ALA A 9 -1.74 8.00 0.67
C ALA A 9 -2.89 8.92 0.29
N LYS A 10 -3.76 9.21 1.25
CA LYS A 10 -4.83 10.17 1.05
C LYS A 10 -4.32 11.59 1.26
N ARG A 11 -4.64 12.47 0.34
CA ARG A 11 -4.30 13.89 0.43
C ARG A 11 -5.00 14.50 1.66
N LYS A 12 -4.28 15.33 2.36
CA LYS A 12 -4.81 16.00 3.55
C LYS A 12 -5.88 17.04 3.19
N ASP A 13 -5.79 17.63 2.01
CA ASP A 13 -6.70 18.70 1.58
C ASP A 13 -8.06 18.20 1.08
N ASN A 14 -8.13 17.05 0.43
CA ASN A 14 -9.36 16.57 -0.19
C ASN A 14 -9.68 15.09 0.03
N GLY A 15 -8.77 14.34 0.68
CA GLY A 15 -8.98 12.92 0.95
C GLY A 15 -8.83 11.99 -0.26
N GLU A 16 -8.45 12.50 -1.41
CA GLU A 16 -8.22 11.68 -2.58
C GLU A 16 -6.86 10.98 -2.52
N TRP A 17 -6.76 9.81 -3.12
CA TRP A 17 -5.49 9.07 -3.17
C TRP A 17 -4.52 9.72 -4.13
N VAL A 18 -3.25 9.75 -3.74
CA VAL A 18 -2.14 10.17 -4.60
C VAL A 18 -1.02 9.16 -4.48
N GLU A 19 -0.36 8.86 -5.60
CA GLU A 19 0.74 7.90 -5.68
C GLU A 19 2.04 8.61 -5.99
N GLY A 20 3.14 8.11 -5.43
CA GLY A 20 4.47 8.65 -5.69
C GLY A 20 5.49 8.20 -4.65
N ASN A 21 6.45 9.06 -4.40
CA ASN A 21 7.52 8.81 -3.44
C ASN A 21 7.18 9.36 -2.07
N LEU A 22 7.44 8.59 -1.03
CA LEU A 22 7.17 9.02 0.33
C LEU A 22 8.31 9.90 0.83
N ILE A 23 7.96 11.07 1.35
CA ILE A 23 8.89 12.01 1.96
C ILE A 23 8.40 12.32 3.37
N THR A 24 9.26 12.08 4.35
CA THR A 24 8.95 12.35 5.75
C THR A 24 9.74 13.57 6.22
N ASN A 25 9.08 14.46 6.97
CA ASN A 25 9.77 15.60 7.56
C ASN A 25 10.63 15.11 8.73
N GLU A 26 11.95 15.30 8.66
CA GLU A 26 12.88 14.86 9.70
C GLU A 26 12.59 15.45 11.08
N ARG A 27 12.03 16.65 11.11
CA ARG A 27 11.75 17.36 12.38
C ARG A 27 10.36 17.09 12.91
N ASN A 28 9.50 16.45 12.11
CA ASN A 28 8.14 16.12 12.50
C ASN A 28 7.70 14.86 11.78
N GLU A 29 7.88 13.72 12.43
CA GLU A 29 7.59 12.42 11.85
C GLU A 29 6.10 12.24 11.50
N ASN A 30 5.23 13.06 12.09
CA ASN A 30 3.80 13.02 11.80
C ASN A 30 3.43 13.80 10.52
N GLN A 31 4.41 14.45 9.89
CA GLN A 31 4.17 15.21 8.66
C GLN A 31 4.81 14.47 7.49
N LYS A 32 3.97 14.00 6.57
CA LYS A 32 4.39 13.20 5.43
C LYS A 32 3.85 13.77 4.13
N TYR A 33 4.59 13.55 3.07
CA TYR A 33 4.28 14.04 1.72
C TYR A 33 4.44 12.93 0.72
N ILE A 34 3.63 12.98 -0.33
CA ILE A 34 3.88 12.20 -1.55
C ILE A 34 4.44 13.17 -2.58
N GLY A 35 5.60 12.81 -3.14
CA GLY A 35 6.27 13.63 -4.12
C GLY A 35 6.41 12.92 -5.45
N TYR A 36 6.31 13.68 -6.53
CA TYR A 36 6.58 13.16 -7.86
C TYR A 36 7.13 14.25 -8.76
N ILE A 37 7.94 13.81 -9.72
CA ILE A 37 8.59 14.69 -10.69
C ILE A 37 7.85 14.52 -12.00
N PHE A 38 7.35 15.60 -12.57
CA PHE A 38 6.62 15.53 -13.83
C PHE A 38 7.28 16.32 -14.97
N ASP A 39 8.39 17.00 -14.70
CA ASP A 39 9.17 17.62 -15.75
C ASP A 39 10.66 17.53 -15.40
N GLU A 40 11.41 16.83 -16.25
CA GLU A 40 12.84 16.65 -16.06
C GLU A 40 13.52 16.83 -17.42
N ARG A 41 14.66 17.52 -17.42
CA ARG A 41 15.41 17.79 -18.64
C ARG A 41 16.91 17.59 -18.39
N ASN A 42 17.50 16.64 -19.10
CA ASN A 42 18.94 16.37 -19.02
C ASN A 42 19.42 16.07 -17.58
N GLY A 43 18.62 15.35 -16.79
CA GLY A 43 18.93 15.05 -15.40
C GLY A 43 18.63 16.17 -14.44
N ILE A 44 18.07 17.28 -14.90
CA ILE A 44 17.69 18.41 -14.06
C ILE A 44 16.19 18.42 -13.87
N ILE A 45 15.74 18.45 -12.62
CA ILE A 45 14.32 18.52 -12.29
C ILE A 45 13.82 19.92 -12.62
N GLU A 46 12.91 20.03 -13.60
CA GLU A 46 12.29 21.30 -13.97
C GLU A 46 11.06 21.59 -13.13
N ASP A 47 10.28 20.53 -12.81
CA ASP A 47 9.07 20.69 -12.00
C ASP A 47 8.76 19.44 -11.21
N PHE A 48 8.20 19.63 -10.01
CA PHE A 48 7.81 18.54 -9.13
C PHE A 48 6.70 19.02 -8.20
N ASP A 49 5.96 18.05 -7.64
CA ASP A 49 4.94 18.33 -6.63
C ASP A 49 5.25 17.59 -5.33
N LEU A 50 4.95 18.25 -4.21
CA LEU A 50 4.95 17.67 -2.87
C LEU A 50 3.57 17.89 -2.28
N ILE A 51 2.85 16.81 -2.05
CA ILE A 51 1.48 16.85 -1.57
C ILE A 51 1.42 16.32 -0.16
N GLU A 52 0.99 17.14 0.78
CA GLU A 52 0.85 16.69 2.16
C GLU A 52 -0.28 15.68 2.27
N VAL A 53 -0.02 14.57 2.97
CA VAL A 53 -0.94 13.45 3.09
C VAL A 53 -1.25 13.15 4.55
N ILE A 54 -2.34 12.40 4.76
CA ILE A 54 -2.73 11.91 6.08
C ILE A 54 -1.81 10.74 6.44
N PRO A 55 -0.97 10.87 7.48
CA PRO A 55 0.07 9.87 7.76
C PRO A 55 -0.44 8.45 7.95
N ASP A 56 -1.59 8.28 8.57
CA ASP A 56 -2.15 6.96 8.84
C ASP A 56 -2.64 6.25 7.60
N THR A 57 -2.71 6.93 6.46
CA THR A 57 -3.18 6.35 5.20
C THR A 57 -2.03 5.93 4.28
N VAL A 58 -0.79 6.13 4.67
CA VAL A 58 0.36 5.77 3.84
C VAL A 58 0.42 4.26 3.66
N CYS A 59 0.46 3.83 2.41
CA CYS A 59 0.53 2.42 2.04
C CYS A 59 1.67 2.22 1.05
N GLN A 60 2.49 1.21 1.29
CA GLN A 60 3.54 0.85 0.36
C GLN A 60 3.04 -0.20 -0.63
N TYR A 61 3.43 -0.07 -1.89
CA TYR A 61 3.20 -1.10 -2.89
C TYR A 61 4.06 -2.31 -2.55
N THR A 62 3.45 -3.51 -2.53
CA THR A 62 4.15 -4.74 -2.18
C THR A 62 5.11 -5.22 -3.27
N GLY A 63 4.95 -4.73 -4.49
CA GLY A 63 5.67 -5.24 -5.66
C GLY A 63 4.92 -6.34 -6.39
N LEU A 64 3.78 -6.76 -5.88
CA LEU A 64 2.98 -7.86 -6.43
C LEU A 64 1.66 -7.34 -7.00
N THR A 65 1.13 -8.08 -7.96
CA THR A 65 -0.21 -7.83 -8.51
C THR A 65 -1.09 -9.05 -8.24
N ASP A 66 -2.41 -8.83 -8.24
CA ASP A 66 -3.36 -9.92 -8.04
C ASP A 66 -3.71 -10.62 -9.36
N LYS A 67 -4.66 -11.55 -9.32
CA LYS A 67 -5.07 -12.33 -10.49
C LYS A 67 -5.64 -11.48 -11.64
N ASN A 68 -6.07 -10.26 -11.33
CA ASN A 68 -6.63 -9.34 -12.32
C ASN A 68 -5.61 -8.28 -12.79
N GLY A 69 -4.34 -8.41 -12.37
CA GLY A 69 -3.29 -7.44 -12.67
C GLY A 69 -3.34 -6.20 -11.81
N LYS A 70 -4.16 -6.19 -10.77
CA LYS A 70 -4.29 -5.07 -9.86
C LYS A 70 -3.16 -5.08 -8.85
N ARG A 71 -2.54 -3.93 -8.60
CA ARG A 71 -1.48 -3.81 -7.61
C ARG A 71 -1.98 -4.15 -6.21
N ILE A 72 -1.14 -4.86 -5.45
CA ILE A 72 -1.43 -5.18 -4.06
C ILE A 72 -0.66 -4.21 -3.18
N TRP A 73 -1.40 -3.45 -2.38
CA TRP A 73 -0.86 -2.45 -1.47
C TRP A 73 -0.99 -2.90 -0.03
N GLU A 74 -0.14 -2.38 0.81
CA GLU A 74 -0.31 -2.47 2.26
C GLU A 74 -1.73 -1.99 2.62
N ASN A 75 -2.39 -2.70 3.54
CA ASN A 75 -3.77 -2.44 3.98
C ASN A 75 -4.86 -2.84 2.96
N ASP A 76 -4.50 -3.47 1.86
CA ASP A 76 -5.50 -4.07 0.98
C ASP A 76 -6.11 -5.30 1.63
N ILE A 77 -7.36 -5.57 1.27
CA ILE A 77 -8.12 -6.73 1.72
C ILE A 77 -8.21 -7.70 0.55
N LEU A 78 -7.82 -8.95 0.80
CA LEU A 78 -7.72 -9.98 -0.24
C LEU A 78 -8.53 -11.22 0.10
N GLU A 79 -8.98 -11.91 -0.94
CA GLU A 79 -9.47 -13.29 -0.85
C GLU A 79 -8.40 -14.25 -1.34
N LEU A 80 -8.29 -15.38 -0.64
CA LEU A 80 -7.35 -16.45 -0.97
C LEU A 80 -8.09 -17.68 -1.46
N PRO A 81 -7.53 -18.47 -2.40
CA PRO A 81 -8.27 -19.58 -3.03
C PRO A 81 -8.64 -20.71 -2.08
N ASP A 82 -7.82 -20.97 -1.07
CA ASP A 82 -7.99 -22.12 -0.19
C ASP A 82 -8.42 -21.77 1.23
N GLU A 83 -8.68 -20.48 1.49
CA GLU A 83 -9.00 -20.01 2.83
C GLU A 83 -10.32 -19.26 2.82
N ASP A 84 -11.13 -19.49 3.83
CA ASP A 84 -12.36 -18.74 4.03
C ASP A 84 -12.07 -17.39 4.66
N GLY A 85 -12.91 -16.41 4.34
CA GLY A 85 -12.83 -15.08 4.90
C GLY A 85 -11.89 -14.17 4.15
N TYR A 86 -11.56 -13.06 4.78
CA TYR A 86 -10.77 -12.00 4.18
C TYR A 86 -9.44 -11.85 4.89
N PHE A 87 -8.43 -11.43 4.14
CA PHE A 87 -7.08 -11.25 4.64
C PHE A 87 -6.62 -9.83 4.35
N LYS A 88 -5.94 -9.24 5.33
CA LYS A 88 -5.39 -7.90 5.20
C LYS A 88 -3.90 -7.97 4.95
N CYS A 89 -3.41 -7.24 3.96
CA CYS A 89 -1.98 -7.13 3.68
C CYS A 89 -1.35 -6.21 4.72
N GLU A 90 -0.40 -6.72 5.49
CA GLU A 90 0.30 -5.97 6.53
C GLU A 90 1.80 -6.12 6.42
N TRP A 91 2.51 -5.10 6.88
CA TRP A 91 3.95 -5.16 7.05
C TRP A 91 4.26 -5.81 8.41
N GLU A 92 5.10 -6.83 8.39
CA GLU A 92 5.57 -7.50 9.60
C GLU A 92 7.00 -7.07 9.89
N GLU A 93 7.19 -6.29 10.95
CA GLU A 93 8.50 -5.70 11.25
C GLU A 93 9.54 -6.73 11.67
N ASP A 94 9.13 -7.75 12.41
CA ASP A 94 10.04 -8.76 12.93
C ASP A 94 10.77 -9.52 11.83
N THR A 95 10.12 -9.70 10.70
CA THR A 95 10.66 -10.45 9.56
C THR A 95 10.93 -9.59 8.33
N ALA A 96 10.59 -8.29 8.40
CA ALA A 96 10.79 -7.32 7.33
C ALA A 96 10.15 -7.76 6.02
N ARG A 97 8.87 -8.14 6.08
CA ARG A 97 8.12 -8.61 4.91
C ARG A 97 6.64 -8.27 5.02
N PHE A 98 5.96 -8.30 3.88
CA PHE A 98 4.50 -8.23 3.86
C PHE A 98 3.91 -9.61 4.09
N VAL A 99 2.84 -9.67 4.87
CA VAL A 99 2.11 -10.90 5.17
C VAL A 99 0.61 -10.67 4.97
N LEU A 100 -0.14 -11.75 4.92
CA LEU A 100 -1.60 -11.72 4.83
C LEU A 100 -2.17 -12.18 6.17
N ASN A 101 -2.84 -11.26 6.87
CA ASN A 101 -3.44 -11.53 8.17
C ASN A 101 -4.96 -11.64 8.05
N GLY A 102 -5.46 -12.84 8.32
CA GLY A 102 -6.87 -13.09 8.50
C GLY A 102 -7.18 -13.32 9.98
N GLU A 103 -8.41 -13.64 10.27
CA GLU A 103 -8.82 -13.93 11.63
C GLU A 103 -8.15 -15.22 12.13
N GLY A 104 -7.24 -15.08 13.08
CA GLY A 104 -6.54 -16.20 13.67
C GLY A 104 -5.49 -16.87 12.79
N LEU A 105 -5.19 -16.29 11.63
CA LEU A 105 -4.26 -16.91 10.70
C LEU A 105 -3.39 -15.85 10.01
N THR A 106 -2.08 -16.08 10.01
CA THR A 106 -1.13 -15.28 9.25
C THR A 106 -0.52 -16.15 8.17
N VAL A 107 -0.58 -15.69 6.92
CA VAL A 107 -0.12 -16.44 5.76
C VAL A 107 0.93 -15.64 5.00
N ASP A 108 1.97 -16.33 4.54
CA ASP A 108 3.00 -15.73 3.71
C ASP A 108 2.54 -15.64 2.26
N PHE A 109 2.95 -14.57 1.56
CA PHE A 109 2.73 -14.47 0.12
C PHE A 109 3.38 -15.62 -0.64
N ASP A 110 4.45 -16.22 -0.10
CA ASP A 110 5.15 -17.36 -0.72
C ASP A 110 4.25 -18.57 -0.92
N ASN A 111 3.16 -18.66 -0.18
CA ASN A 111 2.20 -19.78 -0.29
C ASN A 111 1.27 -19.64 -1.48
N TYR A 112 1.28 -18.49 -2.15
CA TYR A 112 0.35 -18.21 -3.25
C TYR A 112 1.07 -17.52 -4.40
N TRP A 113 0.67 -17.89 -5.62
CA TRP A 113 1.06 -17.13 -6.79
C TRP A 113 0.18 -15.88 -6.88
N SER A 114 0.70 -14.80 -7.44
CA SER A 114 -0.07 -13.55 -7.55
C SER A 114 -1.39 -13.75 -8.30
N TYR A 115 -1.41 -14.65 -9.30
CA TYR A 115 -2.62 -14.93 -10.06
C TYR A 115 -3.68 -15.73 -9.29
N GLU A 116 -3.41 -16.12 -8.04
CA GLU A 116 -4.34 -16.88 -7.21
C GLU A 116 -5.12 -16.00 -6.23
N VAL A 117 -4.62 -14.82 -5.91
CA VAL A 117 -5.22 -13.94 -4.92
C VAL A 117 -6.00 -12.81 -5.59
N GLU A 118 -6.98 -12.29 -4.89
CA GLU A 118 -7.80 -11.19 -5.41
C GLU A 118 -7.93 -10.06 -4.40
N VAL A 119 -7.61 -8.83 -4.83
CA VAL A 119 -7.86 -7.63 -4.04
C VAL A 119 -9.34 -7.28 -4.16
N ILE A 120 -10.05 -7.23 -3.03
CA ILE A 120 -11.48 -6.94 -2.99
C ILE A 120 -11.80 -5.59 -2.35
N GLY A 121 -10.82 -4.93 -1.77
CA GLY A 121 -11.01 -3.62 -1.15
C GLY A 121 -9.79 -3.23 -0.33
N ASN A 122 -9.96 -2.28 0.57
CA ASN A 122 -8.95 -1.92 1.55
C ASN A 122 -9.60 -1.43 2.84
N ILE A 123 -8.82 -1.34 3.91
CA ILE A 123 -9.36 -1.03 5.24
C ILE A 123 -9.96 0.38 5.33
N PHE A 124 -9.60 1.29 4.43
CA PHE A 124 -10.07 2.66 4.45
C PHE A 124 -11.44 2.83 3.80
N TYR A 125 -11.76 1.97 2.82
CA TYR A 125 -13.06 1.97 2.13
C TYR A 125 -13.99 0.88 2.65
N ASN A 126 -13.42 -0.23 3.14
CA ASN A 126 -14.18 -1.42 3.53
C ASN A 126 -13.80 -1.89 4.94
N PRO A 127 -13.80 -1.01 5.95
CA PRO A 127 -13.37 -1.40 7.30
C PRO A 127 -14.24 -2.48 7.91
N ASP A 128 -15.51 -2.54 7.56
CA ASP A 128 -16.48 -3.50 8.08
C ASP A 128 -16.19 -4.95 7.68
N LEU A 129 -15.37 -5.18 6.64
CA LEU A 129 -14.95 -6.54 6.30
C LEU A 129 -14.08 -7.18 7.39
N PHE A 130 -13.49 -6.37 8.25
CA PHE A 130 -12.63 -6.83 9.34
C PHE A 130 -13.16 -6.51 10.73
N GLU A 131 -14.35 -5.93 10.83
CA GLU A 131 -14.96 -5.71 12.14
C GLU A 131 -15.41 -7.05 12.70
N VAL A 132 -14.90 -7.37 13.88
CA VAL A 132 -15.30 -8.55 14.65
C VAL A 132 -16.24 -8.08 15.73
N GLU A 133 -17.42 -8.60 15.70
CA GLU A 133 -18.41 -8.31 16.73
C GLU A 133 -18.23 -9.19 17.95
#